data_e5c1220ca0cd0a62ed3b71cda8646537
#
_entry.id   e5c1220ca0cd0a62ed3b71cda8646537
#
_cell.length_a   1.000
_cell.length_b   1.000
_cell.length_c   1.000
_cell.angle_alpha   90.00
_cell.angle_beta   90.00
_cell.angle_gamma   90.00
#
_symmetry.space_group_name_H-M   'P 1'
#
loop_
_entity.id
_entity.type
_entity.pdbx_description
1 polymer ?
#
loop_
_entity_poly.entity_id
_entity_poly.type
_entity_poly.pdbx_seq_one_letter_code
_entity_poly.pdbx_strand_id
1 'polypeptide(L)'
;MSFVVVAPEVLAAAASDLAGIGSTLAQANAAALAPTTAVLAAGADEVSAAIASLFGAHGQAYQAVSAQMSAFHAQFMQALTGAGGAYAAAEAVNVSAAQSVEQDLLAAINARFERIFGRPLIGDGANGGPGQDGGPGGLLYGNGGNGGTSTTVGMAGGNGGAAGLIGNGGFGGGGGPGAAGGNGGAGGWLFGNGGAGGN
;
A
#
# COMPACT_ATOMS: atom_id res chain seq x y z
N MET A 1 7.59 -21.54 -11.96
CA MET A 1 7.26 -20.21 -11.41
C MET A 1 8.47 -19.30 -11.60
N SER A 2 8.29 -18.12 -12.14
CA SER A 2 9.38 -17.15 -12.30
C SER A 2 9.54 -16.41 -10.98
N PHE A 3 10.73 -16.45 -10.39
CA PHE A 3 11.05 -15.71 -9.17
C PHE A 3 11.59 -14.31 -9.53
N VAL A 4 10.79 -13.55 -10.26
CA VAL A 4 11.11 -12.14 -10.53
C VAL A 4 10.46 -11.30 -9.45
N VAL A 5 11.29 -10.65 -8.64
CA VAL A 5 10.84 -9.64 -7.68
C VAL A 5 10.95 -8.29 -8.37
N VAL A 6 9.84 -7.61 -8.53
CA VAL A 6 9.76 -6.28 -9.12
C VAL A 6 9.39 -5.29 -8.03
N ALA A 7 10.08 -4.15 -8.01
CA ALA A 7 9.71 -3.00 -7.18
C ALA A 7 8.96 -1.98 -8.07
N PRO A 8 7.62 -1.99 -8.11
CA PRO A 8 6.83 -1.13 -9.00
C PRO A 8 7.10 0.35 -8.81
N GLU A 9 7.41 0.77 -7.59
CA GLU A 9 7.77 2.14 -7.23
C GLU A 9 9.09 2.58 -7.89
N VAL A 10 10.06 1.68 -8.06
CA VAL A 10 11.33 1.98 -8.75
C VAL A 10 11.08 2.15 -10.24
N LEU A 11 10.21 1.33 -10.85
CA LEU A 11 9.80 1.49 -12.24
C LEU A 11 9.06 2.82 -12.46
N ALA A 12 8.18 3.21 -11.54
CA ALA A 12 7.46 4.48 -11.61
C ALA A 12 8.42 5.67 -11.50
N ALA A 13 9.42 5.61 -10.60
CA ALA A 13 10.44 6.63 -10.47
C ALA A 13 11.29 6.75 -11.75
N ALA A 14 11.76 5.62 -12.30
CA ALA A 14 12.51 5.60 -13.56
C ALA A 14 11.69 6.17 -14.74
N ALA A 15 10.39 5.87 -14.80
CA ALA A 15 9.49 6.45 -15.79
C ALA A 15 9.41 7.99 -15.63
N SER A 16 9.30 8.49 -14.41
CA SER A 16 9.27 9.93 -14.13
C SER A 16 10.57 10.63 -14.53
N ASP A 17 11.72 10.02 -14.23
CA ASP A 17 13.03 10.56 -14.62
C ASP A 17 13.19 10.64 -16.15
N LEU A 18 12.79 9.58 -16.84
CA LEU A 18 12.81 9.56 -18.32
C LEU A 18 11.87 10.60 -18.92
N ALA A 19 10.70 10.84 -18.32
CA ALA A 19 9.80 11.91 -18.75
C ALA A 19 10.45 13.30 -18.59
N GLY A 20 11.20 13.50 -17.48
CA GLY A 20 11.99 14.70 -17.23
C GLY A 20 13.07 14.93 -18.32
N ILE A 21 13.77 13.87 -18.71
CA ILE A 21 14.77 13.91 -19.81
C ILE A 21 14.09 14.31 -21.12
N GLY A 22 12.95 13.73 -21.47
CA GLY A 22 12.18 14.08 -22.66
C GLY A 22 11.77 15.56 -22.70
N SER A 23 11.30 16.08 -21.55
CA SER A 23 10.96 17.51 -21.41
C SER A 23 12.15 18.42 -21.60
N THR A 24 13.30 18.10 -21.00
CA THR A 24 14.54 18.88 -21.12
C THR A 24 15.03 18.90 -22.58
N LEU A 25 14.99 17.75 -23.25
CA LEU A 25 15.39 17.64 -24.65
C LEU A 25 14.45 18.43 -25.56
N ALA A 26 13.14 18.40 -25.32
CA ALA A 26 12.19 19.21 -26.09
C ALA A 26 12.45 20.71 -25.94
N GLN A 27 12.75 21.18 -24.72
CA GLN A 27 13.13 22.58 -24.49
C GLN A 27 14.43 22.98 -25.21
N ALA A 28 15.45 22.11 -25.15
CA ALA A 28 16.71 22.37 -25.85
C ALA A 28 16.52 22.42 -27.36
N ASN A 29 15.72 21.52 -27.94
CA ASN A 29 15.41 21.53 -29.38
C ASN A 29 14.58 22.74 -29.78
N ALA A 30 13.66 23.21 -28.97
CA ALA A 30 12.91 24.42 -29.20
C ALA A 30 13.83 25.69 -29.19
N ALA A 31 14.77 25.74 -28.24
CA ALA A 31 15.74 26.81 -28.17
C ALA A 31 16.71 26.81 -29.36
N ALA A 32 17.07 25.64 -29.90
CA ALA A 32 17.96 25.49 -31.04
C ALA A 32 17.25 25.74 -32.40
N LEU A 33 15.92 25.80 -32.45
CA LEU A 33 15.16 25.88 -33.70
C LEU A 33 15.58 27.12 -34.55
N ALA A 34 15.41 28.32 -34.02
CA ALA A 34 15.70 29.55 -34.78
C ALA A 34 17.19 29.69 -35.18
N PRO A 35 18.17 29.50 -34.28
CA PRO A 35 19.59 29.70 -34.66
C PRO A 35 20.10 28.65 -35.66
N THR A 36 19.46 27.46 -35.76
CA THR A 36 19.90 26.40 -36.68
C THR A 36 19.16 26.38 -38.03
N THR A 37 17.91 26.88 -38.07
CA THR A 37 17.08 26.84 -39.30
C THR A 37 17.04 28.17 -40.02
N ALA A 38 17.38 29.27 -39.35
CA ALA A 38 17.39 30.62 -39.94
C ALA A 38 18.84 31.19 -40.05
N VAL A 39 19.74 30.36 -40.60
CA VAL A 39 21.14 30.75 -40.76
C VAL A 39 21.26 31.81 -41.87
N LEU A 40 21.84 32.98 -41.55
CA LEU A 40 22.11 34.02 -42.52
C LEU A 40 23.42 33.76 -43.25
N ALA A 41 23.47 34.10 -44.55
CA ALA A 41 24.70 34.06 -45.32
C ALA A 41 25.75 35.01 -44.70
N ALA A 42 26.99 34.57 -44.58
CA ALA A 42 28.09 35.33 -43.99
C ALA A 42 28.54 36.48 -44.87
N GLY A 43 28.27 36.40 -46.18
CA GLY A 43 28.57 37.40 -47.17
C GLY A 43 27.53 37.48 -48.29
N ALA A 44 27.63 38.45 -49.19
CA ALA A 44 26.72 38.64 -50.32
C ALA A 44 27.15 37.83 -51.56
N ASP A 45 27.82 36.70 -51.34
CA ASP A 45 28.32 35.83 -52.42
C ASP A 45 27.56 34.49 -52.45
N GLU A 46 27.61 33.82 -53.60
CA GLU A 46 26.90 32.60 -53.87
C GLU A 46 27.37 31.43 -52.99
N VAL A 47 28.61 31.40 -52.52
CA VAL A 47 29.16 30.37 -51.67
C VAL A 47 28.59 30.49 -50.24
N SER A 48 28.60 31.72 -49.71
CA SER A 48 28.00 32.02 -48.41
C SER A 48 26.51 31.70 -48.39
N ALA A 49 25.78 32.03 -49.49
CA ALA A 49 24.36 31.69 -49.60
C ALA A 49 24.13 30.18 -49.67
N ALA A 50 24.95 29.44 -50.42
CA ALA A 50 24.85 27.98 -50.50
C ALA A 50 25.13 27.29 -49.16
N ILE A 51 26.12 27.76 -48.41
CA ILE A 51 26.45 27.23 -47.07
C ILE A 51 25.31 27.50 -46.09
N ALA A 52 24.76 28.71 -46.05
CA ALA A 52 23.63 29.05 -45.19
C ALA A 52 22.39 28.18 -45.49
N SER A 53 22.10 27.93 -46.78
CA SER A 53 21.03 27.05 -47.23
C SER A 53 21.26 25.61 -46.80
N LEU A 54 22.49 25.09 -46.92
CA LEU A 54 22.83 23.73 -46.47
C LEU A 54 22.59 23.55 -44.98
N PHE A 55 23.09 24.47 -44.15
CA PHE A 55 22.91 24.38 -42.70
C PHE A 55 21.44 24.58 -42.31
N GLY A 56 20.70 25.47 -42.94
CA GLY A 56 19.28 25.65 -42.71
C GLY A 56 18.47 24.38 -43.04
N ALA A 57 18.76 23.76 -44.19
CA ALA A 57 18.14 22.48 -44.58
C ALA A 57 18.48 21.36 -43.61
N HIS A 58 19.73 21.28 -43.13
CA HIS A 58 20.13 20.30 -42.10
C HIS A 58 19.40 20.54 -40.80
N GLY A 59 19.28 21.79 -40.34
CA GLY A 59 18.52 22.14 -39.15
C GLY A 59 17.05 21.74 -39.26
N GLN A 60 16.40 21.95 -40.42
CA GLN A 60 15.01 21.50 -40.66
C GLN A 60 14.88 19.98 -40.64
N ALA A 61 15.80 19.25 -41.28
CA ALA A 61 15.82 17.79 -41.24
C ALA A 61 15.98 17.26 -39.80
N TYR A 62 16.85 17.85 -38.99
CA TYR A 62 17.03 17.53 -37.59
C TYR A 62 15.72 17.74 -36.79
N GLN A 63 15.01 18.84 -37.01
CA GLN A 63 13.74 19.11 -36.33
C GLN A 63 12.67 18.06 -36.69
N ALA A 64 12.61 17.58 -37.91
CA ALA A 64 11.72 16.52 -38.32
C ALA A 64 12.03 15.20 -37.58
N VAL A 65 13.31 14.83 -37.50
CA VAL A 65 13.74 13.64 -36.71
C VAL A 65 13.44 13.82 -35.22
N SER A 66 13.70 15.01 -34.67
CA SER A 66 13.44 15.35 -33.29
C SER A 66 11.95 15.17 -32.92
N ALA A 67 11.04 15.59 -33.82
CA ALA A 67 9.59 15.39 -33.61
C ALA A 67 9.21 13.89 -33.58
N GLN A 68 9.80 13.08 -34.47
CA GLN A 68 9.57 11.62 -34.45
C GLN A 68 10.11 10.97 -33.19
N MET A 69 11.30 11.38 -32.74
CA MET A 69 11.89 10.87 -31.50
C MET A 69 11.06 11.25 -30.28
N SER A 70 10.49 12.45 -30.24
CA SER A 70 9.58 12.88 -29.17
C SER A 70 8.30 12.05 -29.13
N ALA A 71 7.71 11.72 -30.29
CA ALA A 71 6.55 10.86 -30.38
C ALA A 71 6.86 9.43 -29.92
N PHE A 72 7.99 8.87 -30.35
CA PHE A 72 8.46 7.56 -29.88
C PHE A 72 8.68 7.53 -28.36
N HIS A 73 9.35 8.57 -27.83
CA HIS A 73 9.59 8.69 -26.39
C HIS A 73 8.27 8.70 -25.59
N ALA A 74 7.27 9.46 -26.05
CA ALA A 74 5.95 9.49 -25.41
C ALA A 74 5.27 8.11 -25.40
N GLN A 75 5.32 7.38 -26.51
CA GLN A 75 4.78 6.01 -26.60
C GLN A 75 5.55 5.05 -25.70
N PHE A 76 6.86 5.15 -25.66
CA PHE A 76 7.70 4.34 -24.78
C PHE A 76 7.36 4.58 -23.31
N MET A 77 7.17 5.84 -22.90
CA MET A 77 6.77 6.20 -21.53
C MET A 77 5.41 5.65 -21.15
N GLN A 78 4.45 5.69 -22.07
CA GLN A 78 3.14 5.07 -21.83
C GLN A 78 3.24 3.55 -21.63
N ALA A 79 4.03 2.88 -22.47
CA ALA A 79 4.25 1.43 -22.36
C ALA A 79 4.95 1.07 -21.04
N LEU A 80 5.97 1.82 -20.64
CA LEU A 80 6.70 1.60 -19.39
C LEU A 80 5.81 1.81 -18.16
N THR A 81 5.00 2.87 -18.15
CA THR A 81 4.04 3.14 -17.07
C THR A 81 2.96 2.05 -17.01
N GLY A 82 2.45 1.61 -18.16
CA GLY A 82 1.48 0.52 -18.22
C GLY A 82 2.05 -0.81 -17.70
N ALA A 83 3.29 -1.12 -18.06
CA ALA A 83 3.99 -2.30 -17.55
C ALA A 83 4.18 -2.23 -16.02
N GLY A 84 4.60 -1.08 -15.48
CA GLY A 84 4.71 -0.86 -14.03
C GLY A 84 3.40 -1.07 -13.31
N GLY A 85 2.29 -0.55 -13.86
CA GLY A 85 0.93 -0.78 -13.33
C GLY A 85 0.51 -2.24 -13.33
N ALA A 86 0.85 -3.00 -14.40
CA ALA A 86 0.55 -4.43 -14.47
C ALA A 86 1.30 -5.23 -13.39
N TYR A 87 2.57 -4.90 -13.13
CA TYR A 87 3.32 -5.51 -12.03
C TYR A 87 2.72 -5.18 -10.67
N ALA A 88 2.36 -3.92 -10.43
CA ALA A 88 1.71 -3.52 -9.18
C ALA A 88 0.40 -4.26 -8.93
N ALA A 89 -0.42 -4.43 -9.97
CA ALA A 89 -1.66 -5.20 -9.89
C ALA A 89 -1.41 -6.68 -9.59
N ALA A 90 -0.41 -7.30 -10.23
CA ALA A 90 -0.04 -8.70 -9.98
C ALA A 90 0.46 -8.90 -8.55
N GLU A 91 1.28 -8.00 -8.01
CA GLU A 91 1.74 -8.06 -6.62
C GLU A 91 0.57 -7.94 -5.63
N ALA A 92 -0.39 -7.03 -5.88
CA ALA A 92 -1.58 -6.91 -5.05
C ALA A 92 -2.43 -8.19 -5.03
N VAL A 93 -2.59 -8.86 -6.17
CA VAL A 93 -3.30 -10.15 -6.27
C VAL A 93 -2.55 -11.25 -5.50
N ASN A 94 -1.22 -11.30 -5.62
CA ASN A 94 -0.40 -12.30 -4.92
C ASN A 94 -0.49 -12.15 -3.40
N VAL A 95 -0.42 -10.92 -2.89
CA VAL A 95 -0.57 -10.62 -1.45
C VAL A 95 -1.97 -11.04 -0.97
N SER A 96 -3.01 -10.70 -1.72
CA SER A 96 -4.40 -11.04 -1.39
C SER A 96 -4.62 -12.56 -1.36
N ALA A 97 -4.07 -13.29 -2.34
CA ALA A 97 -4.17 -14.75 -2.40
C ALA A 97 -3.43 -15.42 -1.23
N ALA A 98 -2.25 -14.92 -0.84
CA ALA A 98 -1.52 -15.44 0.30
C ALA A 98 -2.29 -15.25 1.62
N GLN A 99 -2.91 -14.08 1.82
CA GLN A 99 -3.74 -13.80 3.00
C GLN A 99 -4.98 -14.67 3.06
N SER A 100 -5.65 -14.97 1.94
CA SER A 100 -6.82 -15.84 1.92
C SER A 100 -6.48 -17.28 2.32
N VAL A 101 -5.36 -17.82 1.84
CA VAL A 101 -4.90 -19.17 2.21
C VAL A 101 -4.59 -19.26 3.71
N GLU A 102 -3.96 -18.25 4.29
CA GLU A 102 -3.70 -18.20 5.73
C GLU A 102 -5.01 -18.17 6.54
N GLN A 103 -5.95 -17.32 6.14
CA GLN A 103 -7.26 -17.21 6.79
C GLN A 103 -8.07 -18.52 6.70
N ASP A 104 -8.09 -19.16 5.53
CA ASP A 104 -8.77 -20.43 5.31
C ASP A 104 -8.17 -21.55 6.15
N LEU A 105 -6.84 -21.59 6.28
CA LEU A 105 -6.15 -22.56 7.12
C LEU A 105 -6.47 -22.35 8.61
N LEU A 106 -6.41 -21.11 9.08
CA LEU A 106 -6.77 -20.76 10.45
C LEU A 106 -8.24 -21.08 10.74
N ALA A 107 -9.15 -20.75 9.82
CA ALA A 107 -10.57 -21.07 9.96
C ALA A 107 -10.80 -22.59 10.04
N ALA A 108 -10.14 -23.39 9.20
CA ALA A 108 -10.26 -24.84 9.21
C ALA A 108 -9.74 -25.46 10.51
N ILE A 109 -8.64 -24.95 11.05
CA ILE A 109 -8.08 -25.38 12.34
C ILE A 109 -9.04 -25.00 13.47
N ASN A 110 -9.46 -23.73 13.52
CA ASN A 110 -10.29 -23.18 14.59
C ASN A 110 -11.67 -23.84 14.66
N ALA A 111 -12.29 -24.11 13.52
CA ALA A 111 -13.62 -24.73 13.45
C ALA A 111 -13.72 -26.08 14.22
N ARG A 112 -12.64 -26.86 14.26
CA ARG A 112 -12.61 -28.10 15.05
C ARG A 112 -12.55 -27.82 16.55
N PHE A 113 -11.74 -26.85 16.96
CA PHE A 113 -11.58 -26.52 18.39
C PHE A 113 -12.79 -25.78 18.91
N GLU A 114 -13.41 -24.89 18.13
CA GLU A 114 -14.67 -24.25 18.52
C GLU A 114 -15.81 -25.25 18.78
N ARG A 115 -15.90 -26.26 17.93
CA ARG A 115 -16.94 -27.30 18.12
C ARG A 115 -16.74 -28.16 19.38
N ILE A 116 -15.48 -28.40 19.81
CA ILE A 116 -15.15 -29.25 20.91
C ILE A 116 -15.08 -28.46 22.24
N PHE A 117 -14.45 -27.29 22.19
CA PHE A 117 -14.09 -26.49 23.36
C PHE A 117 -14.84 -25.14 23.46
N GLY A 118 -15.67 -24.80 22.47
CA GLY A 118 -16.42 -23.55 22.44
C GLY A 118 -15.56 -22.29 22.19
N ARG A 119 -14.28 -22.47 21.76
CA ARG A 119 -13.35 -21.37 21.51
C ARG A 119 -12.27 -21.78 20.48
N PRO A 120 -11.71 -20.83 19.71
CA PRO A 120 -10.70 -21.13 18.72
C PRO A 120 -9.40 -21.65 19.34
N LEU A 121 -8.56 -22.32 18.57
CA LEU A 121 -7.21 -22.68 18.99
C LEU A 121 -6.29 -21.47 18.95
N ILE A 122 -6.35 -20.69 17.87
CA ILE A 122 -5.52 -19.51 17.62
C ILE A 122 -6.43 -18.36 17.18
N GLY A 123 -6.28 -17.21 17.83
CA GLY A 123 -6.99 -15.98 17.50
C GLY A 123 -7.39 -15.19 18.73
N ASP A 124 -7.57 -13.91 18.57
CA ASP A 124 -8.01 -13.03 19.65
C ASP A 124 -9.52 -13.17 19.90
N GLY A 125 -9.94 -12.99 21.13
CA GLY A 125 -11.34 -12.95 21.51
C GLY A 125 -12.05 -11.72 20.94
N ALA A 126 -13.30 -11.87 20.54
CA ALA A 126 -14.11 -10.75 20.08
C ALA A 126 -14.33 -9.72 21.21
N ASN A 127 -14.26 -8.44 20.88
CA ASN A 127 -14.63 -7.40 21.85
C ASN A 127 -16.14 -7.43 22.12
N GLY A 128 -16.52 -7.21 23.38
CA GLY A 128 -17.91 -7.11 23.78
C GLY A 128 -18.59 -5.86 23.23
N GLY A 129 -19.88 -5.98 22.90
CA GLY A 129 -20.73 -4.82 22.65
C GLY A 129 -20.99 -4.01 23.95
N PRO A 130 -21.69 -2.87 23.89
CA PRO A 130 -21.92 -2.02 25.07
C PRO A 130 -22.48 -2.80 26.26
N GLY A 131 -21.74 -2.82 27.37
CA GLY A 131 -22.07 -3.57 28.58
C GLY A 131 -21.96 -5.10 28.51
N GLN A 132 -21.44 -5.64 27.41
CA GLN A 132 -21.22 -7.07 27.21
C GLN A 132 -19.77 -7.47 27.48
N ASP A 133 -19.59 -8.69 27.93
CA ASP A 133 -18.25 -9.24 28.16
C ASP A 133 -17.49 -9.46 26.85
N GLY A 134 -16.18 -9.30 26.89
CA GLY A 134 -15.28 -9.70 25.81
C GLY A 134 -15.18 -11.22 25.71
N GLY A 135 -15.05 -11.71 24.47
CA GLY A 135 -14.88 -13.14 24.21
C GLY A 135 -13.52 -13.67 24.68
N PRO A 136 -13.39 -14.97 24.95
CA PRO A 136 -12.13 -15.59 25.29
C PRO A 136 -11.19 -15.62 24.05
N GLY A 137 -9.90 -15.44 24.26
CA GLY A 137 -8.87 -15.66 23.25
C GLY A 137 -8.67 -17.14 22.94
N GLY A 138 -7.84 -17.45 21.93
CA GLY A 138 -7.54 -18.83 21.52
C GLY A 138 -6.95 -19.68 22.66
N LEU A 139 -7.18 -20.98 22.59
CA LEU A 139 -6.65 -21.92 23.59
C LEU A 139 -5.13 -21.92 23.67
N LEU A 140 -4.46 -21.85 22.49
CA LEU A 140 -3.01 -21.89 22.40
C LEU A 140 -2.42 -20.46 22.35
N TYR A 141 -2.97 -19.63 21.47
CA TYR A 141 -2.45 -18.28 21.23
C TYR A 141 -3.59 -17.32 20.91
N GLY A 142 -3.60 -16.18 21.61
CA GLY A 142 -4.52 -15.08 21.38
C GLY A 142 -4.88 -14.33 22.65
N ASN A 143 -5.17 -13.07 22.51
CA ASN A 143 -5.57 -12.20 23.60
C ASN A 143 -7.07 -12.36 23.87
N GLY A 144 -7.50 -12.14 25.11
CA GLY A 144 -8.92 -11.98 25.42
C GLY A 144 -9.48 -10.70 24.81
N GLY A 145 -10.74 -10.74 24.36
CA GLY A 145 -11.46 -9.56 23.89
C GLY A 145 -11.73 -8.57 25.00
N ASN A 146 -11.79 -7.28 24.68
CA ASN A 146 -12.13 -6.26 25.67
C ASN A 146 -13.62 -6.28 26.01
N GLY A 147 -13.97 -6.05 27.24
CA GLY A 147 -15.34 -5.81 27.67
C GLY A 147 -15.89 -4.49 27.13
N GLY A 148 -17.15 -4.47 26.76
CA GLY A 148 -17.82 -3.29 26.22
C GLY A 148 -18.15 -2.26 27.30
N THR A 149 -17.87 -1.00 27.03
CA THR A 149 -18.29 0.13 27.87
C THR A 149 -19.80 0.32 27.79
N SER A 150 -20.48 0.41 28.93
CA SER A 150 -21.90 0.74 28.99
C SER A 150 -22.12 2.25 29.04
N THR A 151 -23.09 2.73 28.29
CA THR A 151 -23.58 4.11 28.35
C THR A 151 -24.93 4.21 29.07
N THR A 152 -25.53 3.08 29.41
CA THR A 152 -26.84 2.99 30.06
C THR A 152 -26.70 3.25 31.55
N VAL A 153 -27.55 4.09 32.10
CA VAL A 153 -27.57 4.41 33.54
C VAL A 153 -27.82 3.13 34.36
N GLY A 154 -27.00 2.88 35.36
CA GLY A 154 -27.09 1.75 36.25
C GLY A 154 -26.64 0.41 35.64
N MET A 155 -26.16 0.36 34.41
CA MET A 155 -25.66 -0.85 33.79
C MET A 155 -24.14 -0.93 33.90
N ALA A 156 -23.64 -2.03 34.44
CA ALA A 156 -22.19 -2.29 34.57
C ALA A 156 -21.53 -2.40 33.21
N GLY A 157 -20.21 -2.11 33.14
CA GLY A 157 -19.37 -2.42 32.01
C GLY A 157 -19.15 -3.94 31.88
N GLY A 158 -18.92 -4.40 30.65
CA GLY A 158 -18.58 -5.79 30.37
C GLY A 158 -17.21 -6.18 30.93
N ASN A 159 -17.04 -7.43 31.31
CA ASN A 159 -15.73 -7.96 31.71
C ASN A 159 -14.84 -8.19 30.50
N GLY A 160 -13.53 -8.07 30.69
CA GLY A 160 -12.57 -8.50 29.67
C GLY A 160 -12.51 -10.03 29.57
N GLY A 161 -12.33 -10.54 28.34
CA GLY A 161 -12.16 -11.97 28.09
C GLY A 161 -10.79 -12.49 28.56
N ALA A 162 -10.74 -13.76 28.94
CA ALA A 162 -9.50 -14.42 29.33
C ALA A 162 -8.69 -14.89 28.10
N ALA A 163 -7.37 -14.80 28.15
CA ALA A 163 -6.47 -15.47 27.19
C ALA A 163 -6.44 -16.99 27.43
N GLY A 164 -5.77 -17.73 26.56
CA GLY A 164 -5.51 -19.16 26.75
C GLY A 164 -4.14 -19.44 27.34
N LEU A 165 -3.30 -20.18 26.61
CA LEU A 165 -1.94 -20.49 27.05
C LEU A 165 -1.01 -19.27 26.94
N ILE A 166 -1.01 -18.60 25.79
CA ILE A 166 -0.19 -17.41 25.51
C ILE A 166 -1.10 -16.30 25.03
N GLY A 167 -1.08 -15.14 25.70
CA GLY A 167 -1.83 -13.93 25.33
C GLY A 167 -2.20 -13.11 26.55
N ASN A 168 -2.61 -11.89 26.34
CA ASN A 168 -3.03 -10.99 27.42
C ASN A 168 -4.54 -11.08 27.64
N GLY A 169 -4.99 -10.90 28.84
CA GLY A 169 -6.42 -10.74 29.15
C GLY A 169 -6.96 -9.42 28.59
N GLY A 170 -8.22 -9.43 28.16
CA GLY A 170 -8.90 -8.23 27.70
C GLY A 170 -9.14 -7.21 28.81
N PHE A 171 -9.25 -5.94 28.49
CA PHE A 171 -9.62 -4.88 29.41
C PHE A 171 -11.10 -4.99 29.80
N GLY A 172 -11.44 -4.64 31.01
CA GLY A 172 -12.83 -4.44 31.41
C GLY A 172 -13.40 -3.15 30.82
N GLY A 173 -14.67 -3.18 30.44
CA GLY A 173 -15.38 -2.01 29.93
C GLY A 173 -15.78 -1.04 31.06
N GLY A 174 -15.88 0.26 30.77
CA GLY A 174 -16.40 1.24 31.69
C GLY A 174 -17.88 1.04 32.02
N GLY A 175 -18.29 1.31 33.25
CA GLY A 175 -19.71 1.28 33.66
C GLY A 175 -20.47 2.52 33.17
N GLY A 176 -21.77 2.37 32.98
CA GLY A 176 -22.66 3.49 32.76
C GLY A 176 -22.80 4.38 34.02
N PRO A 177 -23.44 5.54 33.91
CA PRO A 177 -23.60 6.46 35.03
C PRO A 177 -24.19 5.76 36.28
N GLY A 178 -23.43 5.79 37.38
CA GLY A 178 -23.82 5.13 38.65
C GLY A 178 -23.59 3.61 38.71
N ALA A 179 -22.88 3.02 37.75
CA ALA A 179 -22.57 1.59 37.74
C ALA A 179 -21.05 1.34 37.69
N ALA A 180 -20.66 0.16 38.16
CA ALA A 180 -19.25 -0.25 38.18
C ALA A 180 -18.75 -0.62 36.79
N GLY A 181 -17.45 -0.42 36.56
CA GLY A 181 -16.77 -0.98 35.39
C GLY A 181 -16.64 -2.48 35.48
N GLY A 182 -16.43 -3.12 34.36
CA GLY A 182 -16.17 -4.56 34.27
C GLY A 182 -14.76 -4.95 34.75
N ASN A 183 -14.59 -6.19 35.13
CA ASN A 183 -13.27 -6.70 35.51
C ASN A 183 -12.39 -6.94 34.30
N GLY A 184 -11.06 -6.80 34.47
CA GLY A 184 -10.12 -7.24 33.46
C GLY A 184 -10.08 -8.76 33.36
N GLY A 185 -9.84 -9.26 32.14
CA GLY A 185 -9.68 -10.68 31.84
C GLY A 185 -8.37 -11.25 32.38
N ALA A 186 -8.32 -12.57 32.62
CA ALA A 186 -7.09 -13.26 32.99
C ALA A 186 -6.10 -13.33 31.83
N GLY A 187 -4.81 -13.14 32.13
CA GLY A 187 -3.71 -13.39 31.19
C GLY A 187 -3.48 -14.87 30.95
N GLY A 188 -2.63 -15.17 29.97
CA GLY A 188 -2.31 -16.52 29.55
C GLY A 188 -1.60 -17.31 30.64
N TRP A 189 -1.86 -18.60 30.66
CA TRP A 189 -1.31 -19.52 31.64
C TRP A 189 0.22 -19.58 31.64
N LEU A 190 0.84 -19.59 30.46
CA LEU A 190 2.29 -19.67 30.30
C LEU A 190 2.90 -18.28 30.20
N PHE A 191 2.27 -17.39 29.41
CA PHE A 191 2.79 -16.05 29.14
C PHE A 191 1.66 -15.08 28.81
N GLY A 192 1.68 -13.92 29.48
CA GLY A 192 0.76 -12.81 29.24
C GLY A 192 0.30 -12.13 30.53
N ASN A 193 -0.20 -10.94 30.40
CA ASN A 193 -0.65 -10.11 31.53
C ASN A 193 -2.18 -10.19 31.64
N GLY A 194 -2.71 -10.07 32.86
CA GLY A 194 -4.13 -9.81 33.06
C GLY A 194 -4.52 -8.42 32.52
N GLY A 195 -5.76 -8.28 32.04
CA GLY A 195 -6.32 -7.00 31.63
C GLY A 195 -6.60 -6.09 32.81
N ALA A 196 -6.57 -4.78 32.60
CA ALA A 196 -7.03 -3.81 33.59
C ALA A 196 -8.57 -3.84 33.71
N GLY A 197 -9.11 -3.59 34.91
CA GLY A 197 -10.54 -3.35 35.09
C GLY A 197 -10.98 -2.01 34.48
N GLY A 198 -12.27 -1.92 34.14
CA GLY A 198 -12.92 -0.68 33.71
C GLY A 198 -13.21 0.27 34.89
N ASN A 199 -13.45 1.52 34.55
CA ASN A 199 -13.82 2.56 35.52
C ASN A 199 -15.32 2.59 35.77
#